data_25c3b04c656e5a13dcbf2a0d0ed204c4
#
_entry.id   25c3b04c656e5a13dcbf2a0d0ed204c4
#
_cell.length_a   1.000
_cell.length_b   1.000
_cell.length_c   1.000
_cell.angle_alpha   90.00
_cell.angle_beta   90.00
_cell.angle_gamma   90.00
#
_symmetry.space_group_name_H-M   'P 1'
#
loop_
_entity.id
_entity.type
_entity.pdbx_description
1 polymer ?
#
loop_
_entity_poly.entity_id
_entity_poly.type
_entity_poly.pdbx_seq_one_letter_code
_entity_poly.pdbx_strand_id
1 'polypeptide(L)'
;RDQPRSRGLGDVYKRQNIYNSEGGAHITGFKTAFTGIINSYARELGILKDKDANFNGADVRNGMTAVVSVKHPDPRFEGQTKTKLDNQDANRATAKVTNDEVPLYFDKNLEVLKTVISCAEKAAKIRKAEEKAKTNLLTKQKFSFDSNGKLANCESRDASKCEIFIVEGDSAGGSAKMARNRMFQAIMPIRGKILNVEKASIDKVLANAEIKTMINAFGCGFSEGYGNDFDITKLRYDKIIIMADADVDGAHISTLLLTLFFRFMPELILEGHVYVAMPPLYKAIPSKGEEKYLYDDAELDKYRKTHTGKFTLQRYKGLGEMDADQLWDTTLNPATRMLKRIEIEDGRLANDVTSLLMGSDVPPRKEFIYEHAHDAELDV
;
A
#
# COMPACT_ATOMS: atom_id res chain seq x y z
N ARG A 1 -21.74 29.89 -43.59
CA ARG A 1 -20.28 30.17 -43.60
C ARG A 1 -20.02 31.18 -42.51
N ASP A 2 -19.40 30.77 -41.41
CA ASP A 2 -18.99 31.66 -40.33
C ASP A 2 -17.99 32.69 -40.86
N GLN A 3 -18.24 33.93 -40.62
CA GLN A 3 -17.33 35.00 -41.03
C GLN A 3 -16.02 34.94 -40.23
N PRO A 4 -14.84 35.22 -40.84
CA PRO A 4 -13.54 35.10 -40.17
C PRO A 4 -13.42 35.95 -38.86
N ARG A 5 -14.17 37.07 -38.77
CA ARG A 5 -14.19 37.92 -37.59
C ARG A 5 -14.92 37.34 -36.38
N SER A 6 -15.97 36.54 -36.59
CA SER A 6 -16.69 35.90 -35.49
C SER A 6 -15.93 34.69 -34.92
N ARG A 7 -15.11 34.03 -35.73
CA ARG A 7 -14.21 32.98 -35.26
C ARG A 7 -13.13 33.51 -34.32
N GLY A 8 -12.55 34.65 -34.66
CA GLY A 8 -11.50 35.26 -33.83
C GLY A 8 -11.97 35.64 -32.44
N LEU A 9 -13.13 36.26 -32.30
CA LEU A 9 -13.69 36.63 -30.99
C LEU A 9 -14.15 35.42 -30.17
N GLY A 10 -14.74 34.40 -30.80
CA GLY A 10 -15.16 33.18 -30.13
C GLY A 10 -13.95 32.36 -29.65
N ASP A 11 -12.87 32.33 -30.42
CA ASP A 11 -11.64 31.65 -30.02
C ASP A 11 -10.92 32.33 -28.86
N VAL A 12 -10.87 33.68 -28.86
CA VAL A 12 -10.29 34.47 -27.76
C VAL A 12 -11.07 34.20 -26.44
N TYR A 13 -12.39 34.24 -26.51
CA TYR A 13 -13.22 33.97 -25.32
C TYR A 13 -13.07 32.52 -24.83
N LYS A 14 -13.00 31.53 -25.72
CA LYS A 14 -12.83 30.13 -25.41
C LYS A 14 -11.43 29.75 -24.88
N ARG A 15 -10.47 30.66 -24.98
CA ARG A 15 -9.06 30.46 -24.56
C ARG A 15 -8.65 31.27 -23.34
N GLN A 16 -9.58 32.01 -22.72
CA GLN A 16 -9.33 32.78 -21.49
C GLN A 16 -9.67 31.97 -20.25
N ASN A 17 -8.91 32.19 -19.18
CA ASN A 17 -9.11 31.58 -17.87
C ASN A 17 -9.24 30.03 -17.89
N ILE A 18 -8.43 29.39 -18.74
CA ILE A 18 -8.41 27.94 -18.85
C ILE A 18 -7.48 27.36 -17.79
N TYR A 19 -8.03 26.49 -16.96
CA TYR A 19 -7.25 25.72 -16.02
C TYR A 19 -6.60 24.52 -16.75
N ASN A 20 -5.25 24.47 -16.73
CA ASN A 20 -4.50 23.39 -17.32
C ASN A 20 -4.20 22.33 -16.25
N SER A 21 -5.12 21.37 -16.08
CA SER A 21 -5.01 20.32 -15.05
C SER A 21 -3.77 19.43 -15.22
N GLU A 22 -3.31 19.23 -16.43
CA GLU A 22 -2.09 18.48 -16.76
C GLU A 22 -0.84 19.38 -16.89
N GLY A 23 -0.97 20.67 -16.56
CA GLY A 23 0.11 21.64 -16.62
C GLY A 23 0.43 22.09 -18.06
N GLY A 24 1.70 21.97 -18.45
CA GLY A 24 2.17 22.35 -19.78
C GLY A 24 3.51 23.09 -19.75
N ALA A 25 3.88 23.66 -20.90
CA ALA A 25 5.16 24.31 -21.12
C ALA A 25 5.47 25.42 -20.09
N HIS A 26 4.49 26.23 -19.72
CA HIS A 26 4.64 27.30 -18.73
C HIS A 26 4.97 26.77 -17.33
N ILE A 27 4.32 25.69 -16.90
CA ILE A 27 4.62 25.02 -15.62
C ILE A 27 6.03 24.42 -15.64
N THR A 28 6.42 23.81 -16.77
CA THR A 28 7.76 23.25 -16.94
C THR A 28 8.84 24.32 -16.83
N GLY A 29 8.64 25.47 -17.48
CA GLY A 29 9.56 26.62 -17.38
C GLY A 29 9.76 27.09 -15.94
N PHE A 30 8.67 27.29 -15.21
CA PHE A 30 8.72 27.63 -13.78
C PHE A 30 9.46 26.56 -12.96
N LYS A 31 9.08 25.29 -13.09
CA LYS A 31 9.68 24.20 -12.31
C LYS A 31 11.17 24.07 -12.51
N THR A 32 11.64 24.21 -13.75
CA THR A 32 13.06 24.10 -14.10
C THR A 32 13.85 25.30 -13.54
N ALA A 33 13.37 26.52 -13.76
CA ALA A 33 14.03 27.73 -13.26
C ALA A 33 14.08 27.75 -11.73
N PHE A 34 12.97 27.48 -11.06
CA PHE A 34 12.91 27.47 -9.60
C PHE A 34 13.87 26.42 -9.00
N THR A 35 13.93 25.23 -9.58
CA THR A 35 14.87 24.17 -9.15
C THR A 35 16.33 24.62 -9.30
N GLY A 36 16.65 25.31 -10.42
CA GLY A 36 17.98 25.87 -10.66
C GLY A 36 18.37 26.90 -9.61
N ILE A 37 17.48 27.86 -9.33
CA ILE A 37 17.70 28.92 -8.34
C ILE A 37 18.00 28.34 -6.95
N ILE A 38 17.17 27.43 -6.46
CA ILE A 38 17.38 26.80 -5.14
C ILE A 38 18.72 26.04 -5.07
N ASN A 39 19.11 25.35 -6.12
CA ASN A 39 20.39 24.66 -6.15
C ASN A 39 21.57 25.65 -6.16
N SER A 40 21.48 26.79 -6.87
CA SER A 40 22.50 27.82 -6.85
C SER A 40 22.67 28.41 -5.45
N TYR A 41 21.60 28.83 -4.81
CA TYR A 41 21.65 29.35 -3.45
C TYR A 41 22.11 28.33 -2.42
N ALA A 42 21.73 27.06 -2.59
CA ALA A 42 22.20 25.99 -1.69
C ALA A 42 23.73 25.80 -1.77
N ARG A 43 24.34 26.06 -2.95
CA ARG A 43 25.80 26.05 -3.11
C ARG A 43 26.43 27.32 -2.53
N GLU A 44 25.88 28.47 -2.82
CA GLU A 44 26.37 29.75 -2.30
C GLU A 44 26.36 29.81 -0.75
N LEU A 45 25.32 29.23 -0.14
CA LEU A 45 25.21 29.10 1.31
C LEU A 45 26.01 27.93 1.90
N GLY A 46 26.76 27.17 1.07
CA GLY A 46 27.60 26.05 1.50
C GLY A 46 26.84 24.82 2.00
N ILE A 47 25.54 24.74 1.78
CA ILE A 47 24.69 23.59 2.15
C ILE A 47 24.98 22.42 1.21
N LEU A 48 25.14 22.69 -0.09
CA LEU A 48 25.65 21.76 -1.08
C LEU A 48 27.12 22.07 -1.38
N LYS A 49 28.01 21.08 -1.20
CA LYS A 49 29.42 21.16 -1.60
C LYS A 49 29.56 20.93 -3.11
N ASP A 50 30.70 21.31 -3.69
CA ASP A 50 30.96 21.16 -5.14
C ASP A 50 30.80 19.71 -5.63
N LYS A 51 31.10 18.73 -4.78
CA LYS A 51 30.97 17.30 -5.09
C LYS A 51 29.58 16.72 -4.85
N ASP A 52 28.69 17.46 -4.21
CA ASP A 52 27.35 16.99 -3.88
C ASP A 52 26.44 17.04 -5.11
N ALA A 53 25.59 16.04 -5.27
CA ALA A 53 24.56 16.07 -6.29
C ALA A 53 23.50 17.13 -5.94
N ASN A 54 23.01 17.83 -6.95
CA ASN A 54 21.92 18.79 -6.82
C ASN A 54 20.65 18.13 -6.22
N PHE A 55 19.87 18.93 -5.54
CA PHE A 55 18.49 18.56 -5.23
C PHE A 55 17.73 18.33 -6.53
N ASN A 56 16.92 17.28 -6.58
CA ASN A 56 16.04 17.09 -7.73
C ASN A 56 14.82 18.01 -7.67
N GLY A 57 14.07 18.07 -8.77
CA GLY A 57 12.91 18.95 -8.83
C GLY A 57 11.80 18.55 -7.85
N ALA A 58 11.68 17.29 -7.48
CA ALA A 58 10.70 16.82 -6.49
C ALA A 58 11.12 17.27 -5.08
N ASP A 59 12.40 17.14 -4.73
CA ASP A 59 12.94 17.58 -3.43
C ASP A 59 12.67 19.05 -3.20
N VAL A 60 12.96 19.89 -4.22
CA VAL A 60 12.83 21.36 -4.15
C VAL A 60 11.37 21.81 -4.04
N ARG A 61 10.45 21.09 -4.67
CA ARG A 61 9.03 21.44 -4.68
C ARG A 61 8.19 20.71 -3.63
N ASN A 62 8.81 19.94 -2.76
CA ASN A 62 8.09 19.24 -1.69
C ASN A 62 7.41 20.24 -0.75
N GLY A 63 6.09 20.12 -0.60
CA GLY A 63 5.25 21.02 0.20
C GLY A 63 4.99 22.39 -0.41
N MET A 64 5.42 22.64 -1.67
CA MET A 64 5.19 23.92 -2.35
C MET A 64 3.82 23.94 -3.04
N THR A 65 3.07 25.01 -2.83
CA THR A 65 1.90 25.37 -3.64
C THR A 65 2.22 26.59 -4.48
N ALA A 66 2.06 26.50 -5.80
CA ALA A 66 2.31 27.59 -6.72
C ALA A 66 1.21 27.70 -7.78
N VAL A 67 0.87 28.92 -8.15
CA VAL A 67 -0.04 29.25 -9.25
C VAL A 67 0.75 29.98 -10.33
N VAL A 68 0.80 29.39 -11.52
CA VAL A 68 1.46 30.01 -12.69
C VAL A 68 0.38 30.44 -13.68
N SER A 69 0.20 31.73 -13.83
CA SER A 69 -0.77 32.31 -14.76
C SER A 69 -0.04 33.00 -15.93
N VAL A 70 -0.43 32.62 -17.15
CA VAL A 70 0.18 33.14 -18.37
C VAL A 70 -0.89 33.74 -19.28
N LYS A 71 -0.67 34.97 -19.77
CA LYS A 71 -1.47 35.58 -20.84
C LYS A 71 -0.71 35.39 -22.14
N HIS A 72 -1.27 34.60 -23.06
CA HIS A 72 -0.65 34.31 -24.34
C HIS A 72 -1.57 34.71 -25.49
N PRO A 73 -1.08 35.44 -26.54
CA PRO A 73 -1.92 35.92 -27.64
C PRO A 73 -2.45 34.76 -28.52
N ASP A 74 -1.69 33.66 -28.67
CA ASP A 74 -2.07 32.50 -29.46
C ASP A 74 -1.76 31.19 -28.65
N PRO A 75 -2.59 30.83 -27.64
CA PRO A 75 -2.33 29.64 -26.83
C PRO A 75 -2.62 28.37 -27.62
N ARG A 76 -1.66 27.45 -27.63
CA ARG A 76 -1.77 26.11 -28.21
C ARG A 76 -1.85 25.07 -27.10
N PHE A 77 -2.69 24.09 -27.32
CA PHE A 77 -2.93 23.05 -26.32
C PHE A 77 -2.70 21.67 -26.95
N GLU A 78 -2.20 20.77 -26.14
CA GLU A 78 -2.13 19.34 -26.47
C GLU A 78 -3.55 18.76 -26.32
N GLY A 79 -4.15 18.41 -27.45
CA GLY A 79 -5.51 17.86 -27.51
C GLY A 79 -6.66 18.88 -27.40
N GLN A 80 -7.87 18.38 -27.65
CA GLN A 80 -9.09 19.19 -27.72
C GLN A 80 -9.61 19.61 -26.34
N THR A 81 -9.22 18.89 -25.28
CA THR A 81 -9.63 19.14 -23.89
C THR A 81 -8.93 20.36 -23.26
N LYS A 82 -7.88 20.89 -23.90
CA LYS A 82 -7.10 22.06 -23.44
C LYS A 82 -6.49 21.93 -22.04
N THR A 83 -6.26 20.70 -21.58
CA THR A 83 -5.71 20.39 -20.25
C THR A 83 -4.23 20.69 -20.11
N LYS A 84 -3.51 20.78 -21.25
CA LYS A 84 -2.06 21.01 -21.27
C LYS A 84 -1.66 22.07 -22.30
N LEU A 85 -0.96 23.11 -21.84
CA LEU A 85 -0.44 24.17 -22.72
C LEU A 85 0.88 23.73 -23.38
N ASP A 86 0.97 23.86 -24.74
CA ASP A 86 2.13 23.39 -25.53
C ASP A 86 3.01 24.52 -26.08
N ASN A 87 2.85 25.74 -25.66
CA ASN A 87 3.61 26.87 -26.15
C ASN A 87 5.04 26.90 -25.59
N GLN A 88 6.06 26.70 -26.44
CA GLN A 88 7.49 26.73 -26.00
C GLN A 88 7.96 28.15 -25.63
N ASP A 89 7.38 29.17 -26.19
CA ASP A 89 7.64 30.55 -25.81
C ASP A 89 7.07 30.88 -24.40
N ALA A 90 5.96 30.29 -24.00
CA ALA A 90 5.46 30.36 -22.64
C ALA A 90 6.41 29.68 -21.62
N ASN A 91 7.08 28.58 -21.99
CA ASN A 91 8.14 27.98 -21.18
C ASN A 91 9.28 28.97 -20.95
N ARG A 92 9.80 29.59 -22.03
CA ARG A 92 10.91 30.56 -21.95
C ARG A 92 10.52 31.80 -21.17
N ALA A 93 9.30 32.32 -21.36
CA ALA A 93 8.81 33.50 -20.65
C ALA A 93 8.69 33.22 -19.14
N THR A 94 8.08 32.13 -18.75
CA THR A 94 7.95 31.78 -17.32
C THR A 94 9.30 31.49 -16.69
N ALA A 95 10.21 30.79 -17.36
CA ALA A 95 11.56 30.54 -16.87
C ALA A 95 12.33 31.88 -16.68
N LYS A 96 12.21 32.83 -17.65
CA LYS A 96 12.86 34.13 -17.56
C LYS A 96 12.34 34.93 -16.35
N VAL A 97 11.04 35.08 -16.24
CA VAL A 97 10.43 35.86 -15.13
C VAL A 97 10.80 35.22 -13.79
N THR A 98 10.80 33.89 -13.71
CA THR A 98 11.19 33.19 -12.47
C THR A 98 12.66 33.45 -12.12
N ASN A 99 13.57 33.42 -13.10
CA ASN A 99 14.99 33.67 -12.88
C ASN A 99 15.28 35.13 -12.53
N ASP A 100 14.47 36.07 -13.02
CA ASP A 100 14.67 37.49 -12.77
C ASP A 100 14.09 37.91 -11.39
N GLU A 101 12.89 37.42 -11.02
CA GLU A 101 12.14 37.92 -9.86
C GLU A 101 12.35 37.09 -8.57
N VAL A 102 12.49 35.77 -8.68
CA VAL A 102 12.60 34.93 -7.49
C VAL A 102 13.90 35.15 -6.71
N PRO A 103 15.08 35.35 -7.36
CA PRO A 103 16.30 35.73 -6.66
C PRO A 103 16.15 37.05 -5.92
N LEU A 104 15.56 38.07 -6.56
CA LEU A 104 15.33 39.39 -5.93
C LEU A 104 14.45 39.29 -4.67
N TYR A 105 13.49 38.35 -4.68
CA TYR A 105 12.66 38.07 -3.51
C TYR A 105 13.47 37.39 -2.41
N PHE A 106 14.27 36.39 -2.74
CA PHE A 106 15.07 35.65 -1.77
C PHE A 106 16.19 36.48 -1.15
N ASP A 107 16.81 37.36 -1.93
CA ASP A 107 17.82 38.30 -1.43
C ASP A 107 17.25 39.22 -0.35
N LYS A 108 15.98 39.59 -0.47
CA LYS A 108 15.26 40.41 0.51
C LYS A 108 14.71 39.56 1.69
N ASN A 109 14.57 38.24 1.52
CA ASN A 109 13.88 37.33 2.45
C ASN A 109 14.72 36.10 2.73
N LEU A 110 15.94 36.27 3.24
CA LEU A 110 16.90 35.17 3.46
C LEU A 110 16.38 34.08 4.40
N GLU A 111 15.54 34.38 5.35
CA GLU A 111 14.97 33.37 6.28
C GLU A 111 13.98 32.46 5.55
N VAL A 112 13.23 33.00 4.59
CA VAL A 112 12.35 32.20 3.72
C VAL A 112 13.19 31.27 2.83
N LEU A 113 14.26 31.79 2.22
CA LEU A 113 15.19 31.00 1.42
C LEU A 113 15.79 29.84 2.22
N LYS A 114 16.31 30.10 3.41
CA LYS A 114 16.86 29.08 4.30
C LYS A 114 15.83 27.99 4.64
N THR A 115 14.59 28.39 4.89
CA THR A 115 13.49 27.47 5.17
C THR A 115 13.20 26.56 3.97
N VAL A 116 13.11 27.14 2.76
CA VAL A 116 12.90 26.39 1.53
C VAL A 116 14.03 25.39 1.28
N ILE A 117 15.29 25.81 1.43
CA ILE A 117 16.45 24.93 1.26
C ILE A 117 16.46 23.82 2.32
N SER A 118 16.12 24.14 3.57
CA SER A 118 16.01 23.12 4.64
C SER A 118 14.93 22.07 4.33
N CYS A 119 13.80 22.47 3.77
CA CYS A 119 12.77 21.54 3.32
C CYS A 119 13.26 20.66 2.16
N ALA A 120 13.95 21.25 1.19
CA ALA A 120 14.54 20.50 0.06
C ALA A 120 15.62 19.51 0.54
N GLU A 121 16.46 19.90 1.50
CA GLU A 121 17.47 19.03 2.09
C GLU A 121 16.85 17.83 2.83
N LYS A 122 15.80 18.08 3.62
CA LYS A 122 15.06 17.02 4.30
C LYS A 122 14.44 16.04 3.30
N ALA A 123 13.76 16.57 2.27
CA ALA A 123 13.16 15.76 1.21
C ALA A 123 14.22 14.90 0.49
N ALA A 124 15.36 15.50 0.13
CA ALA A 124 16.47 14.78 -0.52
C ALA A 124 17.07 13.68 0.38
N LYS A 125 17.19 13.93 1.69
CA LYS A 125 17.67 12.92 2.66
C LYS A 125 16.71 11.73 2.74
N ILE A 126 15.41 12.00 2.82
CA ILE A 126 14.37 10.96 2.84
C ILE A 126 14.43 10.14 1.55
N ARG A 127 14.38 10.77 0.38
CA ARG A 127 14.46 10.09 -0.92
C ARG A 127 15.72 9.23 -1.05
N LYS A 128 16.92 9.76 -0.68
CA LYS A 128 18.17 8.98 -0.74
C LYS A 128 18.16 7.78 0.22
N ALA A 129 17.54 7.91 1.41
CA ALA A 129 17.39 6.80 2.33
C ALA A 129 16.47 5.71 1.76
N GLU A 130 15.36 6.12 1.14
CA GLU A 130 14.41 5.23 0.45
C GLU A 130 15.06 4.51 -0.73
N GLU A 131 15.75 5.23 -1.63
CA GLU A 131 16.49 4.66 -2.76
C GLU A 131 17.55 3.64 -2.29
N LYS A 132 18.27 3.97 -1.22
CA LYS A 132 19.27 3.07 -0.62
C LYS A 132 18.61 1.84 0.00
N ALA A 133 17.49 1.99 0.69
CA ALA A 133 16.72 0.88 1.25
C ALA A 133 16.18 -0.03 0.13
N LYS A 134 15.61 0.56 -0.92
CA LYS A 134 15.14 -0.16 -2.12
C LYS A 134 16.28 -0.92 -2.82
N THR A 135 17.41 -0.27 -3.07
CA THR A 135 18.58 -0.90 -3.69
C THR A 135 19.09 -2.07 -2.85
N ASN A 136 19.13 -1.92 -1.53
CA ASN A 136 19.54 -2.99 -0.63
C ASN A 136 18.56 -4.19 -0.63
N LEU A 137 17.25 -3.92 -0.78
CA LEU A 137 16.24 -4.97 -0.93
C LEU A 137 16.38 -5.69 -2.26
N LEU A 138 16.51 -4.96 -3.37
CA LEU A 138 16.65 -5.51 -4.72
C LEU A 138 17.96 -6.29 -4.91
N THR A 139 19.07 -5.83 -4.31
CA THR A 139 20.36 -6.52 -4.40
C THR A 139 20.34 -7.82 -3.60
N LYS A 140 19.65 -7.85 -2.46
CA LYS A 140 19.47 -9.08 -1.66
C LYS A 140 18.48 -10.05 -2.30
N GLN A 141 17.54 -9.61 -3.14
CA GLN A 141 16.65 -10.50 -3.90
C GLN A 141 17.40 -11.39 -4.90
N LYS A 142 18.58 -10.97 -5.38
CA LYS A 142 19.40 -11.80 -6.28
C LYS A 142 20.14 -12.95 -5.58
N PHE A 143 20.29 -12.92 -4.27
CA PHE A 143 21.10 -13.88 -3.52
C PHE A 143 20.51 -14.13 -2.13
N SER A 144 19.58 -15.00 -2.02
CA SER A 144 19.37 -15.91 -0.88
C SER A 144 17.92 -16.39 -0.80
N PHE A 145 17.75 -17.65 -1.05
CA PHE A 145 16.60 -18.46 -0.65
C PHE A 145 16.53 -18.63 0.90
N ASP A 146 17.44 -18.00 1.64
CA ASP A 146 17.48 -18.00 3.09
C ASP A 146 16.82 -16.78 3.70
N SER A 147 15.50 -16.76 3.67
CA SER A 147 14.71 -15.94 4.57
C SER A 147 14.76 -16.56 5.98
N ASN A 148 15.72 -16.20 6.80
CA ASN A 148 15.79 -16.44 8.26
C ASN A 148 15.21 -17.76 8.80
N GLY A 149 15.09 -18.84 8.00
CA GLY A 149 14.49 -20.12 8.37
C GLY A 149 12.98 -20.08 8.65
N LYS A 150 12.30 -18.95 8.51
CA LYS A 150 10.87 -18.80 8.82
C LYS A 150 9.98 -19.32 7.70
N LEU A 151 10.29 -19.01 6.45
CA LEU A 151 9.50 -19.44 5.30
C LEU A 151 9.76 -20.93 5.00
N ALA A 152 8.73 -21.76 5.12
CA ALA A 152 8.72 -23.09 4.56
C ALA A 152 8.15 -23.06 3.14
N ASN A 153 9.00 -22.91 2.14
CA ASN A 153 8.58 -22.75 0.74
C ASN A 153 7.98 -24.05 0.17
N CYS A 154 7.24 -23.94 -0.93
CA CYS A 154 6.77 -25.07 -1.73
C CYS A 154 7.83 -25.48 -2.77
N GLU A 155 7.69 -26.70 -3.30
CA GLU A 155 8.61 -27.28 -4.28
C GLU A 155 8.34 -26.80 -5.70
N SER A 156 7.07 -26.56 -6.05
CA SER A 156 6.68 -26.06 -7.37
C SER A 156 7.21 -24.65 -7.60
N ARG A 157 7.59 -24.37 -8.85
CA ARG A 157 7.96 -23.04 -9.34
C ARG A 157 6.89 -22.42 -10.21
N ASP A 158 5.79 -23.13 -10.44
CA ASP A 158 4.65 -22.64 -11.20
C ASP A 158 3.77 -21.79 -10.28
N ALA A 159 3.92 -20.47 -10.38
CA ALA A 159 3.21 -19.52 -9.52
C ALA A 159 1.69 -19.70 -9.55
N SER A 160 1.12 -20.08 -10.70
CA SER A 160 -0.33 -20.27 -10.88
C SER A 160 -0.91 -21.42 -10.05
N LYS A 161 -0.06 -22.31 -9.53
CA LYS A 161 -0.45 -23.45 -8.69
C LYS A 161 -0.06 -23.27 -7.24
N CYS A 162 0.84 -22.32 -6.96
CA CYS A 162 1.40 -22.13 -5.62
C CYS A 162 0.53 -21.21 -4.79
N GLU A 163 0.48 -21.48 -3.50
CA GLU A 163 -0.17 -20.65 -2.52
C GLU A 163 0.69 -20.51 -1.26
N ILE A 164 0.58 -19.36 -0.59
CA ILE A 164 1.30 -19.10 0.65
C ILE A 164 0.32 -18.76 1.77
N PHE A 165 0.48 -19.43 2.91
CA PHE A 165 -0.25 -19.14 4.13
C PHE A 165 0.61 -18.30 5.07
N ILE A 166 0.11 -17.12 5.43
CA ILE A 166 0.66 -16.27 6.48
C ILE A 166 -0.02 -16.69 7.78
N VAL A 167 0.74 -17.34 8.67
CA VAL A 167 0.19 -18.01 9.85
C VAL A 167 0.59 -17.26 11.11
N GLU A 168 -0.36 -17.04 11.99
CA GLU A 168 -0.10 -16.41 13.28
C GLU A 168 0.64 -17.38 14.23
N GLY A 169 1.81 -16.94 14.68
CA GLY A 169 2.61 -17.65 15.68
C GLY A 169 3.41 -18.84 15.16
N ASP A 170 4.43 -19.18 15.92
CA ASP A 170 5.34 -20.29 15.59
C ASP A 170 4.66 -21.67 15.85
N SER A 171 3.73 -21.77 16.81
CA SER A 171 3.02 -23.01 17.16
C SER A 171 2.10 -23.45 16.03
N ALA A 172 1.14 -22.60 15.63
CA ALA A 172 0.25 -22.88 14.51
C ALA A 172 1.03 -23.02 13.19
N GLY A 173 2.11 -22.22 13.02
CA GLY A 173 3.05 -22.37 11.90
C GLY A 173 3.73 -23.74 11.87
N GLY A 174 4.01 -24.34 13.02
CA GLY A 174 4.56 -25.70 13.13
C GLY A 174 3.57 -26.75 12.66
N SER A 175 2.34 -26.72 13.16
CA SER A 175 1.25 -27.61 12.74
C SER A 175 0.94 -27.47 11.25
N ALA A 176 0.86 -26.23 10.74
CA ALA A 176 0.64 -25.95 9.32
C ALA A 176 1.78 -26.47 8.42
N LYS A 177 3.03 -26.37 8.85
CA LYS A 177 4.19 -26.93 8.12
C LYS A 177 4.12 -28.45 8.01
N MET A 178 3.59 -29.14 9.01
CA MET A 178 3.38 -30.60 8.98
C MET A 178 2.18 -30.97 8.10
N ALA A 179 1.10 -30.22 8.21
CA ALA A 179 -0.18 -30.48 7.53
C ALA A 179 -0.15 -30.18 6.02
N ARG A 180 0.62 -29.21 5.57
CA ARG A 180 0.58 -28.69 4.19
C ARG A 180 0.94 -29.68 3.10
N ASN A 181 0.44 -29.47 1.92
CA ASN A 181 0.98 -30.10 0.72
C ASN A 181 2.24 -29.36 0.27
N ARG A 182 3.42 -29.97 0.45
CA ARG A 182 4.73 -29.38 0.15
C ARG A 182 4.92 -29.04 -1.33
N MET A 183 4.19 -29.69 -2.22
CA MET A 183 4.32 -29.45 -3.65
C MET A 183 3.93 -28.02 -4.02
N PHE A 184 2.85 -27.47 -3.46
CA PHE A 184 2.31 -26.17 -3.89
C PHE A 184 1.97 -25.21 -2.74
N GLN A 185 2.03 -25.65 -1.47
CA GLN A 185 1.72 -24.79 -0.32
C GLN A 185 2.99 -24.36 0.41
N ALA A 186 3.18 -23.06 0.58
CA ALA A 186 4.20 -22.46 1.42
C ALA A 186 3.59 -21.97 2.74
N ILE A 187 4.34 -22.06 3.84
CA ILE A 187 3.94 -21.56 5.15
C ILE A 187 4.93 -20.52 5.63
N MET A 188 4.41 -19.36 6.01
CA MET A 188 5.17 -18.26 6.58
C MET A 188 4.61 -17.86 7.94
N PRO A 189 5.16 -18.35 9.04
CA PRO A 189 4.80 -17.89 10.37
C PRO A 189 5.21 -16.43 10.57
N ILE A 190 4.33 -15.65 11.17
CA ILE A 190 4.62 -14.28 11.62
C ILE A 190 4.58 -14.24 13.16
N ARG A 191 5.49 -13.46 13.77
CA ARG A 191 5.56 -13.34 15.22
C ARG A 191 4.77 -12.16 15.73
N GLY A 192 3.55 -12.42 16.20
CA GLY A 192 2.67 -11.41 16.77
C GLY A 192 2.23 -10.35 15.77
N LYS A 193 1.85 -9.20 16.30
CA LYS A 193 1.33 -8.06 15.51
C LYS A 193 2.44 -7.42 14.69
N ILE A 194 2.27 -7.36 13.38
CA ILE A 194 3.20 -6.65 12.50
C ILE A 194 3.07 -5.14 12.70
N LEU A 195 4.05 -4.40 12.16
CA LEU A 195 4.05 -2.94 12.21
C LEU A 195 2.80 -2.38 11.52
N ASN A 196 2.11 -1.45 12.20
CA ASN A 196 1.04 -0.67 11.58
C ASN A 196 1.66 0.34 10.61
N VAL A 197 1.55 0.05 9.31
CA VAL A 197 2.17 0.83 8.24
C VAL A 197 1.48 2.17 8.00
N GLU A 198 0.22 2.33 8.42
CA GLU A 198 -0.51 3.60 8.32
C GLU A 198 0.11 4.69 9.23
N LYS A 199 0.72 4.28 10.35
CA LYS A 199 1.37 5.19 11.32
C LYS A 199 2.87 5.28 11.14
N ALA A 200 3.48 4.38 10.40
CA ALA A 200 4.92 4.26 10.32
C ALA A 200 5.50 5.02 9.13
N SER A 201 6.68 5.60 9.29
CA SER A 201 7.45 6.10 8.16
C SER A 201 7.94 4.94 7.30
N ILE A 202 8.11 5.17 6.00
CA ILE A 202 8.56 4.18 5.04
C ILE A 202 9.88 3.50 5.45
N ASP A 203 10.82 4.25 6.04
CA ASP A 203 12.08 3.70 6.53
C ASP A 203 11.86 2.63 7.60
N LYS A 204 10.87 2.83 8.49
CA LYS A 204 10.51 1.86 9.52
C LYS A 204 9.81 0.64 8.91
N VAL A 205 8.95 0.85 7.92
CA VAL A 205 8.28 -0.23 7.18
C VAL A 205 9.32 -1.09 6.50
N LEU A 206 10.24 -0.50 5.75
CA LEU A 206 11.33 -1.21 5.06
C LEU A 206 12.39 -1.80 6.00
N ALA A 207 12.52 -1.29 7.23
CA ALA A 207 13.39 -1.85 8.24
C ALA A 207 12.78 -3.07 8.95
N ASN A 208 11.45 -3.21 8.95
CA ASN A 208 10.75 -4.29 9.64
C ASN A 208 11.08 -5.66 9.05
N ALA A 209 11.49 -6.62 9.89
CA ALA A 209 11.96 -7.92 9.45
C ALA A 209 10.82 -8.79 8.86
N GLU A 210 9.62 -8.72 9.43
CA GLU A 210 8.47 -9.51 8.96
C GLU A 210 8.02 -9.00 7.58
N ILE A 211 7.91 -7.68 7.41
CA ILE A 211 7.55 -7.05 6.12
C ILE A 211 8.59 -7.37 5.06
N LYS A 212 9.89 -7.28 5.38
CA LYS A 212 10.97 -7.70 4.46
C LYS A 212 10.83 -9.16 4.03
N THR A 213 10.51 -10.03 4.97
CA THR A 213 10.33 -11.46 4.68
C THR A 213 9.16 -11.67 3.73
N MET A 214 8.03 -10.95 3.91
CA MET A 214 6.87 -11.00 3.02
C MET A 214 7.21 -10.50 1.61
N ILE A 215 7.85 -9.32 1.48
CA ILE A 215 8.26 -8.76 0.19
C ILE A 215 9.16 -9.76 -0.57
N ASN A 216 10.13 -10.35 0.13
CA ASN A 216 11.04 -11.33 -0.46
C ASN A 216 10.34 -12.65 -0.84
N ALA A 217 9.37 -13.10 -0.02
CA ALA A 217 8.60 -14.32 -0.28
C ALA A 217 7.72 -14.15 -1.53
N PHE A 218 6.99 -13.05 -1.62
CA PHE A 218 6.09 -12.78 -2.76
C PHE A 218 6.85 -12.56 -4.07
N GLY A 219 7.99 -11.88 -4.02
CA GLY A 219 8.87 -11.66 -5.19
C GLY A 219 8.40 -10.58 -6.15
N CYS A 220 7.24 -9.99 -5.95
CA CYS A 220 6.63 -8.96 -6.80
C CYS A 220 7.07 -7.52 -6.47
N GLY A 221 7.92 -7.34 -5.45
CA GLY A 221 8.35 -6.00 -5.04
C GLY A 221 7.36 -5.31 -4.12
N PHE A 222 7.39 -3.97 -4.14
CA PHE A 222 6.71 -3.12 -3.18
C PHE A 222 6.50 -1.75 -3.82
N SER A 223 5.30 -1.20 -3.74
CA SER A 223 4.95 0.10 -4.29
C SER A 223 4.89 1.16 -3.19
N GLU A 224 5.45 2.32 -3.46
CA GLU A 224 5.33 3.50 -2.63
C GLU A 224 4.75 4.63 -3.46
N GLY A 225 3.44 4.83 -3.36
CA GLY A 225 2.71 5.96 -3.90
C GLY A 225 2.90 6.29 -5.39
N TYR A 226 4.11 6.61 -5.81
CA TYR A 226 4.46 6.98 -7.19
C TYR A 226 5.68 6.25 -7.75
N GLY A 227 6.23 5.27 -7.03
CA GLY A 227 7.39 4.48 -7.48
C GLY A 227 6.99 3.05 -7.84
N ASN A 228 7.03 2.70 -9.13
CA ASN A 228 6.62 1.40 -9.64
C ASN A 228 7.73 0.34 -9.53
N ASP A 229 8.08 -0.03 -8.31
CA ASP A 229 8.92 -1.21 -8.09
C ASP A 229 8.08 -2.49 -7.88
N PHE A 230 6.75 -2.35 -7.85
CA PHE A 230 5.82 -3.46 -7.78
C PHE A 230 5.51 -3.98 -9.19
N ASP A 231 5.65 -5.29 -9.37
CA ASP A 231 5.40 -5.98 -10.63
C ASP A 231 4.67 -7.30 -10.32
N ILE A 232 3.35 -7.28 -10.50
CA ILE A 232 2.47 -8.42 -10.21
C ILE A 232 2.85 -9.66 -11.00
N THR A 233 3.45 -9.50 -12.20
CA THR A 233 3.86 -10.63 -13.05
C THR A 233 4.97 -11.47 -12.42
N LYS A 234 5.67 -10.93 -11.41
CA LYS A 234 6.72 -11.62 -10.64
C LYS A 234 6.20 -12.29 -9.37
N LEU A 235 4.91 -12.21 -9.11
CA LEU A 235 4.29 -12.86 -7.97
C LEU A 235 4.53 -14.38 -8.03
N ARG A 236 4.97 -14.95 -6.90
CA ARG A 236 5.33 -16.38 -6.81
C ARG A 236 4.18 -17.28 -6.40
N TYR A 237 3.06 -16.73 -5.97
CA TYR A 237 1.93 -17.46 -5.43
C TYR A 237 0.63 -16.91 -6.00
N ASP A 238 -0.20 -17.80 -6.55
CA ASP A 238 -1.55 -17.44 -7.00
C ASP A 238 -2.43 -16.96 -5.86
N LYS A 239 -2.25 -17.53 -4.66
CA LYS A 239 -3.03 -17.14 -3.47
C LYS A 239 -2.13 -16.81 -2.30
N ILE A 240 -2.41 -15.67 -1.67
CA ILE A 240 -1.85 -15.23 -0.39
C ILE A 240 -2.97 -15.35 0.63
N ILE A 241 -2.84 -16.29 1.56
CA ILE A 241 -3.91 -16.68 2.47
C ILE A 241 -3.50 -16.28 3.89
N ILE A 242 -4.26 -15.37 4.49
CA ILE A 242 -4.10 -14.99 5.90
C ILE A 242 -4.77 -16.05 6.75
N MET A 243 -4.04 -16.63 7.68
CA MET A 243 -4.51 -17.68 8.59
C MET A 243 -4.17 -17.26 10.02
N ALA A 244 -5.11 -16.59 10.67
CA ALA A 244 -5.02 -16.08 12.03
C ALA A 244 -6.04 -16.78 12.94
N ASP A 245 -5.81 -16.71 14.24
CA ASP A 245 -6.73 -17.25 15.24
C ASP A 245 -8.09 -16.53 15.21
N ALA A 246 -9.14 -17.23 15.61
CA ALA A 246 -10.50 -16.69 15.61
C ALA A 246 -10.77 -15.88 16.89
N ASP A 247 -9.86 -14.96 17.23
CA ASP A 247 -9.96 -14.06 18.37
C ASP A 247 -9.69 -12.60 17.98
N VAL A 248 -9.76 -11.70 18.95
CA VAL A 248 -9.54 -10.24 18.71
C VAL A 248 -8.11 -9.92 18.26
N ASP A 249 -7.12 -10.71 18.66
CA ASP A 249 -5.73 -10.53 18.27
C ASP A 249 -5.50 -10.98 16.82
N GLY A 250 -6.06 -12.14 16.43
CA GLY A 250 -6.02 -12.62 15.06
C GLY A 250 -6.76 -11.70 14.09
N ALA A 251 -7.91 -11.14 14.50
CA ALA A 251 -8.62 -10.11 13.73
C ALA A 251 -7.76 -8.86 13.53
N HIS A 252 -7.04 -8.42 14.57
CA HIS A 252 -6.13 -7.28 14.48
C HIS A 252 -4.92 -7.57 13.58
N ILE A 253 -4.34 -8.76 13.66
CA ILE A 253 -3.24 -9.19 12.77
C ILE A 253 -3.69 -9.20 11.31
N SER A 254 -4.88 -9.75 11.04
CA SER A 254 -5.47 -9.73 9.70
C SER A 254 -5.65 -8.30 9.18
N THR A 255 -6.15 -7.39 10.02
CA THR A 255 -6.32 -5.98 9.67
C THR A 255 -4.98 -5.29 9.37
N LEU A 256 -3.92 -5.56 10.15
CA LEU A 256 -2.58 -5.03 9.90
C LEU A 256 -2.01 -5.52 8.57
N LEU A 257 -2.18 -6.81 8.23
CA LEU A 257 -1.77 -7.39 6.95
C LEU A 257 -2.55 -6.78 5.79
N LEU A 258 -3.86 -6.64 5.91
CA LEU A 258 -4.70 -6.01 4.89
C LEU A 258 -4.32 -4.54 4.69
N THR A 259 -4.00 -3.81 5.77
CA THR A 259 -3.49 -2.43 5.68
C THR A 259 -2.17 -2.37 4.92
N LEU A 260 -1.25 -3.30 5.17
CA LEU A 260 0.01 -3.40 4.42
C LEU A 260 -0.24 -3.65 2.93
N PHE A 261 -1.10 -4.60 2.58
CA PHE A 261 -1.40 -4.91 1.18
C PHE A 261 -2.12 -3.74 0.51
N PHE A 262 -3.12 -3.16 1.15
CA PHE A 262 -3.86 -2.03 0.60
C PHE A 262 -2.97 -0.81 0.32
N ARG A 263 -2.01 -0.49 1.22
CA ARG A 263 -1.15 0.69 1.08
C ARG A 263 0.04 0.50 0.12
N PHE A 264 0.59 -0.70 0.07
CA PHE A 264 1.86 -0.94 -0.61
C PHE A 264 1.83 -2.00 -1.70
N MET A 265 0.77 -2.79 -1.79
CA MET A 265 0.59 -3.86 -2.77
C MET A 265 -0.88 -3.98 -3.21
N PRO A 266 -1.56 -2.87 -3.56
CA PRO A 266 -3.00 -2.88 -3.81
C PRO A 266 -3.40 -3.81 -4.96
N GLU A 267 -2.53 -4.03 -5.94
CA GLU A 267 -2.78 -4.93 -7.06
C GLU A 267 -2.98 -6.38 -6.60
N LEU A 268 -2.38 -6.81 -5.47
CA LEU A 268 -2.63 -8.14 -4.91
C LEU A 268 -4.10 -8.35 -4.54
N ILE A 269 -4.77 -7.29 -4.07
CA ILE A 269 -6.20 -7.33 -3.74
C ILE A 269 -7.03 -7.18 -5.00
N LEU A 270 -6.70 -6.19 -5.86
CA LEU A 270 -7.46 -5.88 -7.07
C LEU A 270 -7.49 -7.05 -8.07
N GLU A 271 -6.39 -7.79 -8.21
CA GLU A 271 -6.31 -8.97 -9.06
C GLU A 271 -6.79 -10.26 -8.37
N GLY A 272 -7.17 -10.16 -7.08
CA GLY A 272 -7.86 -11.24 -6.36
C GLY A 272 -6.95 -12.33 -5.80
N HIS A 273 -5.72 -11.98 -5.46
CA HIS A 273 -4.74 -12.91 -4.88
C HIS A 273 -4.84 -13.04 -3.35
N VAL A 274 -5.57 -12.15 -2.65
CA VAL A 274 -5.61 -12.11 -1.18
C VAL A 274 -6.86 -12.78 -0.65
N TYR A 275 -6.66 -13.71 0.30
CA TYR A 275 -7.71 -14.48 0.95
C TYR A 275 -7.51 -14.53 2.46
N VAL A 276 -8.61 -14.76 3.19
CA VAL A 276 -8.59 -15.12 4.60
C VAL A 276 -9.11 -16.54 4.74
N ALA A 277 -8.36 -17.40 5.43
CA ALA A 277 -8.80 -18.75 5.77
C ALA A 277 -9.89 -18.70 6.84
N MET A 278 -10.89 -19.53 6.68
CA MET A 278 -12.01 -19.67 7.60
C MET A 278 -11.95 -21.07 8.25
N PRO A 279 -11.17 -21.25 9.33
CA PRO A 279 -11.15 -22.49 10.08
C PRO A 279 -12.46 -22.70 10.83
N PRO A 280 -12.83 -23.93 11.18
CA PRO A 280 -14.02 -24.18 12.00
C PRO A 280 -13.83 -23.66 13.42
N LEU A 281 -14.90 -23.09 14.00
CA LEU A 281 -14.92 -22.67 15.40
C LEU A 281 -15.21 -23.82 16.36
N TYR A 282 -15.93 -24.83 15.89
CA TYR A 282 -16.37 -25.92 16.72
C TYR A 282 -16.19 -27.29 16.05
N LYS A 283 -15.99 -28.30 16.87
CA LYS A 283 -16.06 -29.71 16.50
C LYS A 283 -17.13 -30.43 17.36
N ALA A 284 -18.18 -30.89 16.73
CA ALA A 284 -19.19 -31.68 17.36
C ALA A 284 -18.83 -33.19 17.27
N ILE A 285 -18.73 -33.85 18.40
CA ILE A 285 -18.39 -35.28 18.53
C ILE A 285 -19.61 -36.01 19.06
N PRO A 286 -20.46 -36.58 18.19
CA PRO A 286 -21.63 -37.35 18.63
C PRO A 286 -21.23 -38.69 19.26
N SER A 287 -22.05 -39.18 20.18
CA SER A 287 -21.83 -40.49 20.81
C SER A 287 -21.93 -41.66 19.82
N LYS A 288 -22.62 -41.44 18.69
CA LYS A 288 -22.74 -42.40 17.56
C LYS A 288 -22.78 -41.55 16.27
N GLY A 289 -21.96 -41.94 15.29
CA GLY A 289 -21.86 -41.24 14.00
C GLY A 289 -20.52 -40.55 13.81
N GLU A 290 -20.40 -39.79 12.73
CA GLU A 290 -19.18 -39.10 12.36
C GLU A 290 -19.06 -37.74 13.06
N GLU A 291 -17.83 -37.33 13.34
CA GLU A 291 -17.51 -36.01 13.86
C GLU A 291 -17.87 -34.94 12.82
N LYS A 292 -18.32 -33.79 13.27
CA LYS A 292 -18.69 -32.68 12.37
C LYS A 292 -18.02 -31.37 12.76
N TYR A 293 -17.35 -30.74 11.81
CA TYR A 293 -16.85 -29.39 11.97
C TYR A 293 -17.95 -28.35 11.69
N LEU A 294 -18.00 -27.29 12.49
CA LEU A 294 -18.98 -26.23 12.40
C LEU A 294 -18.22 -24.90 12.40
N TYR A 295 -18.54 -24.06 11.44
CA TYR A 295 -17.71 -22.90 11.11
C TYR A 295 -18.18 -21.61 11.79
N ASP A 296 -19.46 -21.56 12.20
CA ASP A 296 -20.03 -20.43 12.90
C ASP A 296 -21.09 -20.87 13.94
N ASP A 297 -21.56 -19.89 14.72
CA ASP A 297 -22.60 -20.13 15.74
C ASP A 297 -23.94 -20.50 15.12
N ALA A 298 -24.25 -20.01 13.92
CA ALA A 298 -25.49 -20.38 13.24
C ALA A 298 -25.52 -21.86 12.84
N GLU A 299 -24.38 -22.39 12.39
CA GLU A 299 -24.23 -23.83 12.12
C GLU A 299 -24.32 -24.65 13.40
N LEU A 300 -23.74 -24.17 14.51
CA LEU A 300 -23.84 -24.81 15.80
C LEU A 300 -25.30 -24.89 16.28
N ASP A 301 -26.04 -23.79 16.18
CA ASP A 301 -27.45 -23.73 16.56
C ASP A 301 -28.32 -24.61 15.68
N LYS A 302 -28.04 -24.66 14.39
CA LYS A 302 -28.70 -25.58 13.46
C LYS A 302 -28.41 -27.06 13.82
N TYR A 303 -27.15 -27.34 14.14
CA TYR A 303 -26.76 -28.67 14.56
C TYR A 303 -27.44 -29.10 15.85
N ARG A 304 -27.50 -28.19 16.85
CA ARG A 304 -28.23 -28.45 18.14
C ARG A 304 -29.72 -28.74 17.92
N LYS A 305 -30.36 -28.04 16.96
CA LYS A 305 -31.79 -28.23 16.64
C LYS A 305 -32.06 -29.50 15.86
N THR A 306 -31.14 -29.96 15.05
CA THR A 306 -31.31 -31.12 14.15
C THR A 306 -30.80 -32.42 14.72
N HIS A 307 -29.82 -32.38 15.63
CA HIS A 307 -29.20 -33.56 16.21
C HIS A 307 -29.95 -34.02 17.45
N THR A 308 -30.52 -35.22 17.40
CA THR A 308 -31.34 -35.79 18.49
C THR A 308 -30.54 -36.58 19.54
N GLY A 309 -29.23 -36.77 19.34
CA GLY A 309 -28.33 -37.56 20.21
C GLY A 309 -27.51 -36.69 21.17
N LYS A 310 -26.85 -37.35 22.13
CA LYS A 310 -25.82 -36.69 22.94
C LYS A 310 -24.56 -36.52 22.12
N PHE A 311 -23.95 -35.33 22.21
CA PHE A 311 -22.66 -35.00 21.61
C PHE A 311 -21.79 -34.17 22.55
N THR A 312 -20.50 -34.26 22.39
CA THR A 312 -19.51 -33.38 23.03
C THR A 312 -19.14 -32.28 22.05
N LEU A 313 -19.07 -31.04 22.54
CA LEU A 313 -18.64 -29.90 21.76
C LEU A 313 -17.24 -29.50 22.17
N GLN A 314 -16.33 -29.46 21.22
CA GLN A 314 -15.00 -28.89 21.37
C GLN A 314 -15.01 -27.53 20.66
N ARG A 315 -14.64 -26.45 21.37
CA ARG A 315 -14.43 -25.11 20.77
C ARG A 315 -12.95 -24.95 20.54
N TYR A 316 -12.56 -24.51 19.33
CA TYR A 316 -11.20 -24.11 19.01
C TYR A 316 -11.02 -22.63 19.30
N LYS A 317 -10.06 -22.29 20.15
CA LYS A 317 -9.69 -20.90 20.48
C LYS A 317 -8.59 -20.38 19.56
N GLY A 318 -7.77 -21.29 19.02
CA GLY A 318 -6.71 -20.94 18.09
C GLY A 318 -6.29 -22.13 17.23
N LEU A 319 -5.63 -21.83 16.13
CA LEU A 319 -5.14 -22.80 15.15
C LEU A 319 -4.11 -23.79 15.74
N GLY A 320 -3.42 -23.38 16.80
CA GLY A 320 -2.46 -24.22 17.51
C GLY A 320 -3.09 -25.38 18.29
N GLU A 321 -4.42 -25.37 18.47
CA GLU A 321 -5.16 -26.44 19.12
C GLU A 321 -5.54 -27.57 18.16
N MET A 322 -5.39 -27.35 16.86
CA MET A 322 -5.63 -28.35 15.81
C MET A 322 -4.37 -29.15 15.55
N ASP A 323 -4.53 -30.49 15.47
CA ASP A 323 -3.48 -31.33 14.93
C ASP A 323 -3.33 -31.18 13.41
N ALA A 324 -2.28 -31.76 12.83
CA ALA A 324 -1.95 -31.60 11.43
C ALA A 324 -3.05 -32.13 10.49
N ASP A 325 -3.69 -33.23 10.82
CA ASP A 325 -4.72 -33.87 10.00
C ASP A 325 -6.00 -33.00 10.03
N GLN A 326 -6.40 -32.53 11.21
CA GLN A 326 -7.54 -31.64 11.37
C GLN A 326 -7.32 -30.31 10.57
N LEU A 327 -6.13 -29.74 10.67
CA LEU A 327 -5.78 -28.51 9.99
C LEU A 327 -5.75 -28.69 8.46
N TRP A 328 -5.28 -29.88 7.99
CA TRP A 328 -5.37 -30.23 6.59
C TRP A 328 -6.82 -30.29 6.13
N ASP A 329 -7.63 -31.14 6.78
CA ASP A 329 -9.00 -31.44 6.35
C ASP A 329 -9.92 -30.24 6.34
N THR A 330 -9.70 -29.27 7.24
CA THR A 330 -10.60 -28.12 7.45
C THR A 330 -10.12 -26.83 6.80
N THR A 331 -8.79 -26.62 6.68
CA THR A 331 -8.24 -25.28 6.40
C THR A 331 -7.24 -25.26 5.24
N LEU A 332 -6.42 -26.32 5.08
CA LEU A 332 -5.38 -26.32 4.05
C LEU A 332 -5.78 -27.05 2.77
N ASN A 333 -6.62 -28.08 2.85
CA ASN A 333 -7.02 -28.90 1.70
C ASN A 333 -7.90 -28.08 0.73
N PRO A 334 -7.46 -27.88 -0.53
CA PRO A 334 -8.23 -27.10 -1.52
C PRO A 334 -9.64 -27.62 -1.78
N ALA A 335 -9.91 -28.92 -1.54
CA ALA A 335 -11.20 -29.53 -1.82
C ALA A 335 -12.25 -29.27 -0.71
N THR A 336 -11.82 -29.01 0.53
CA THR A 336 -12.71 -28.96 1.70
C THR A 336 -12.67 -27.63 2.44
N ARG A 337 -11.60 -26.85 2.30
CA ARG A 337 -11.40 -25.58 3.00
C ARG A 337 -12.37 -24.49 2.55
N MET A 338 -12.63 -23.55 3.45
CA MET A 338 -13.32 -22.32 3.14
C MET A 338 -12.34 -21.15 3.15
N LEU A 339 -12.37 -20.35 2.08
CA LEU A 339 -11.59 -19.11 1.94
C LEU A 339 -12.52 -17.94 1.65
N LYS A 340 -12.31 -16.83 2.35
CA LYS A 340 -12.95 -15.56 2.04
C LYS A 340 -11.99 -14.72 1.19
N ARG A 341 -12.36 -14.43 -0.05
CA ARG A 341 -11.61 -13.53 -0.92
C ARG A 341 -11.78 -12.10 -0.43
N ILE A 342 -10.69 -11.34 -0.45
CA ILE A 342 -10.70 -9.92 -0.09
C ILE A 342 -10.85 -9.12 -1.38
N GLU A 343 -11.79 -8.19 -1.38
CA GLU A 343 -12.12 -7.34 -2.53
C GLU A 343 -12.25 -5.89 -2.07
N ILE A 344 -11.95 -4.94 -2.96
CA ILE A 344 -12.16 -3.51 -2.73
C ILE A 344 -13.32 -3.09 -3.64
N GLU A 345 -14.50 -2.89 -3.06
CA GLU A 345 -15.69 -2.44 -3.78
C GLU A 345 -15.62 -0.93 -4.07
N ASP A 346 -15.19 -0.14 -3.12
CA ASP A 346 -14.98 1.31 -3.23
C ASP A 346 -13.62 1.69 -2.64
N GLY A 347 -12.70 2.08 -3.53
CA GLY A 347 -11.34 2.44 -3.14
C GLY A 347 -11.28 3.70 -2.27
N ARG A 348 -12.21 4.64 -2.41
CA ARG A 348 -12.28 5.85 -1.60
C ARG A 348 -12.72 5.51 -0.18
N LEU A 349 -13.82 4.77 -0.06
CA LEU A 349 -14.33 4.33 1.23
C LEU A 349 -13.29 3.47 1.96
N ALA A 350 -12.64 2.53 1.27
CA ALA A 350 -11.58 1.71 1.86
C ALA A 350 -10.41 2.55 2.37
N ASN A 351 -10.02 3.61 1.63
CA ASN A 351 -9.00 4.54 2.06
C ASN A 351 -9.42 5.31 3.33
N ASP A 352 -10.62 5.86 3.36
CA ASP A 352 -11.12 6.67 4.46
C ASP A 352 -11.28 5.83 5.73
N VAL A 353 -11.83 4.62 5.63
CA VAL A 353 -11.94 3.67 6.74
C VAL A 353 -10.56 3.21 7.24
N THR A 354 -9.63 2.93 6.33
CA THR A 354 -8.26 2.56 6.72
C THR A 354 -7.57 3.69 7.47
N SER A 355 -7.66 4.93 6.97
CA SER A 355 -7.09 6.10 7.63
C SER A 355 -7.75 6.39 8.99
N LEU A 356 -9.07 6.21 9.08
CA LEU A 356 -9.83 6.39 10.32
C LEU A 356 -9.42 5.37 11.38
N LEU A 357 -9.42 4.08 11.03
CA LEU A 357 -9.22 3.01 12.00
C LEU A 357 -7.74 2.77 12.33
N MET A 358 -6.86 2.87 11.32
CA MET A 358 -5.43 2.53 11.44
C MET A 358 -4.53 3.76 11.55
N GLY A 359 -5.03 4.96 11.26
CA GLY A 359 -4.28 6.22 11.31
C GLY A 359 -3.91 6.68 12.73
N SER A 360 -3.21 7.82 12.83
CA SER A 360 -2.73 8.39 14.11
C SER A 360 -3.82 9.12 14.90
N ASP A 361 -4.88 9.59 14.23
CA ASP A 361 -5.92 10.40 14.84
C ASP A 361 -6.84 9.57 15.72
N VAL A 362 -6.88 9.89 17.01
CA VAL A 362 -7.66 9.15 18.01
C VAL A 362 -9.13 9.60 18.09
N PRO A 363 -9.44 10.91 18.10
CA PRO A 363 -10.81 11.37 18.30
C PRO A 363 -11.81 10.80 17.27
N PRO A 364 -11.57 10.85 15.95
CA PRO A 364 -12.51 10.31 14.96
C PRO A 364 -12.72 8.81 15.11
N ARG A 365 -11.65 8.06 15.44
CA ARG A 365 -11.75 6.62 15.69
C ARG A 365 -12.59 6.30 16.91
N LYS A 366 -12.45 7.10 17.98
CA LYS A 366 -13.24 6.94 19.19
C LYS A 366 -14.71 7.18 18.93
N GLU A 367 -15.03 8.22 18.16
CA GLU A 367 -16.41 8.53 17.74
C GLU A 367 -17.00 7.38 16.91
N PHE A 368 -16.29 6.90 15.90
CA PHE A 368 -16.70 5.74 15.11
C PHE A 368 -16.99 4.50 15.96
N ILE A 369 -16.14 4.20 16.95
CA ILE A 369 -16.34 3.06 17.85
C ILE A 369 -17.62 3.26 18.70
N TYR A 370 -17.90 4.48 19.15
CA TYR A 370 -19.14 4.75 19.90
C TYR A 370 -20.38 4.62 19.03
N GLU A 371 -20.34 5.13 17.81
CA GLU A 371 -21.48 5.06 16.88
C GLU A 371 -21.81 3.62 16.48
N HIS A 372 -20.81 2.76 16.34
CA HIS A 372 -20.94 1.37 15.91
C HIS A 372 -20.83 0.35 17.05
N ALA A 373 -20.84 0.78 18.31
CA ALA A 373 -20.69 -0.13 19.44
C ALA A 373 -21.80 -1.19 19.55
N HIS A 374 -22.99 -0.87 19.06
CA HIS A 374 -24.15 -1.78 19.05
C HIS A 374 -24.11 -2.82 17.94
N ASP A 375 -23.25 -2.61 16.92
CA ASP A 375 -23.04 -3.56 15.82
C ASP A 375 -21.97 -4.61 16.15
N ALA A 376 -21.24 -4.41 17.27
CA ALA A 376 -20.16 -5.29 17.66
C ALA A 376 -20.70 -6.57 18.31
N GLU A 377 -20.39 -7.71 17.73
CA GLU A 377 -20.55 -9.02 18.38
C GLU A 377 -19.41 -9.19 19.39
N LEU A 378 -19.73 -9.00 20.67
CA LEU A 378 -18.77 -9.20 21.76
C LEU A 378 -18.85 -10.63 22.26
N ASP A 379 -17.74 -11.35 22.26
CA ASP A 379 -17.58 -12.63 22.94
C ASP A 379 -17.38 -12.33 24.45
N VAL A 380 -18.51 -12.23 25.21
CA VAL A 380 -18.54 -11.89 26.64
C VAL A 380 -18.68 -13.14 27.45
#